data_a706f2fdc03b1f13aa9f81e6c222ee0c
#
_entry.id   a706f2fdc03b1f13aa9f81e6c222ee0c
#
_cell.length_a   1.000
_cell.length_b   1.000
_cell.length_c   1.000
_cell.angle_alpha   90.00
_cell.angle_beta   90.00
_cell.angle_gamma   90.00
#
_symmetry.space_group_name_H-M   'P 1'
#
loop_
_entity.id
_entity.type
_entity.pdbx_description
1 polymer ?
#
loop_
_entity_poly.entity_id
_entity_poly.type
_entity_poly.pdbx_seq_one_letter_code
_entity_poly.pdbx_strand_id
1 'polypeptide(L)'
;SISLFGTFTATDKNGRDMTYMFSPKIRHIFLYILINSITKDGVLSSDMNNLFWPDKPDDKIKNLKNVTMNHLRKTLQELEGIELTHQKGYFKLMFTDECYCDYQRFFFLTDGMKRAPLSENDTMELHNILAQGKFLNTIEESLFDYFKQQAESFTVSLLSEQIHTFYKNGRNSATIRICNILFAIDPL
;
A
#
# COMPACT_ATOMS: atom_id res chain seq x y z
N SER A 1 -6.33 1.18 11.06
CA SER A 1 -5.07 1.18 10.26
C SER A 1 -5.12 0.17 9.12
N ILE A 2 -4.27 0.35 8.13
CA ILE A 2 -4.13 -0.53 6.97
C ILE A 2 -2.65 -0.85 6.78
N SER A 3 -2.30 -2.13 6.70
CA SER A 3 -0.95 -2.60 6.39
C SER A 3 -0.91 -3.34 5.07
N LEU A 4 0.06 -2.95 4.23
CA LEU A 4 0.34 -3.56 2.93
C LEU A 4 1.72 -4.21 2.87
N PHE A 5 2.62 -3.89 3.81
CA PHE A 5 3.89 -4.58 3.96
C PHE A 5 3.70 -5.84 4.81
N GLY A 6 4.28 -6.97 4.36
CA GLY A 6 4.00 -8.29 4.93
C GLY A 6 2.61 -8.80 4.55
N THR A 7 1.82 -9.18 5.54
CA THR A 7 0.44 -9.65 5.34
C THR A 7 -0.52 -8.47 5.30
N PHE A 8 -1.41 -8.44 4.29
CA PHE A 8 -2.48 -7.44 4.26
C PHE A 8 -3.35 -7.55 5.51
N THR A 9 -3.48 -6.45 6.24
CA THR A 9 -4.37 -6.33 7.39
C THR A 9 -5.10 -4.99 7.38
N ALA A 10 -6.32 -4.99 7.92
CA ALA A 10 -7.11 -3.80 8.16
C ALA A 10 -7.68 -3.85 9.58
N THR A 11 -7.47 -2.81 10.36
CA THR A 11 -7.98 -2.72 11.74
C THR A 11 -8.78 -1.44 11.94
N ASP A 12 -9.84 -1.51 12.74
CA ASP A 12 -10.59 -0.32 13.15
C ASP A 12 -9.79 0.56 14.14
N LYS A 13 -10.37 1.67 14.58
CA LYS A 13 -9.76 2.59 15.55
C LYS A 13 -9.50 1.95 16.93
N ASN A 14 -10.18 0.86 17.26
CA ASN A 14 -10.01 0.13 18.51
C ASN A 14 -8.98 -1.01 18.39
N GLY A 15 -8.34 -1.17 17.24
CA GLY A 15 -7.37 -2.25 16.95
C GLY A 15 -8.01 -3.59 16.62
N ARG A 16 -9.34 -3.65 16.40
CA ARG A 16 -10.03 -4.90 16.05
C ARG A 16 -9.75 -5.24 14.59
N ASP A 17 -9.40 -6.48 14.31
CA ASP A 17 -9.17 -6.97 12.96
C ASP A 17 -10.48 -6.95 12.13
N MET A 18 -10.44 -6.23 11.03
CA MET A 18 -11.49 -6.07 10.04
C MET A 18 -11.14 -6.67 8.68
N THR A 19 -9.99 -7.36 8.59
CA THR A 19 -9.47 -7.92 7.33
C THR A 19 -10.45 -8.88 6.66
N TYR A 20 -11.23 -9.61 7.45
CA TYR A 20 -12.26 -10.55 6.99
C TYR A 20 -13.39 -9.89 6.16
N MET A 21 -13.61 -8.59 6.30
CA MET A 21 -14.62 -7.85 5.51
C MET A 21 -14.20 -7.65 4.04
N PHE A 22 -12.92 -7.83 3.75
CA PHE A 22 -12.37 -7.74 2.41
C PHE A 22 -12.40 -9.10 1.72
N SER A 23 -13.53 -9.49 1.13
CA SER A 23 -13.56 -10.65 0.23
C SER A 23 -12.50 -10.49 -0.89
N PRO A 24 -11.99 -11.56 -1.50
CA PRO A 24 -10.87 -11.46 -2.47
C PRO A 24 -11.07 -10.36 -3.51
N LYS A 25 -12.23 -10.31 -4.18
CA LYS A 25 -12.51 -9.29 -5.19
C LYS A 25 -12.57 -7.87 -4.63
N ILE A 26 -13.18 -7.68 -3.47
CA ILE A 26 -13.25 -6.35 -2.79
C ILE A 26 -11.85 -5.91 -2.39
N ARG A 27 -11.01 -6.83 -1.88
CA ARG A 27 -9.63 -6.57 -1.53
C ARG A 27 -8.80 -6.10 -2.72
N HIS A 28 -8.88 -6.80 -3.86
CA HIS A 28 -8.13 -6.41 -5.06
C HIS A 28 -8.56 -5.05 -5.60
N ILE A 29 -9.85 -4.77 -5.64
CA ILE A 29 -10.39 -3.47 -6.05
C ILE A 29 -9.92 -2.37 -5.07
N PHE A 30 -10.04 -2.62 -3.78
CA PHE A 30 -9.58 -1.70 -2.73
C PHE A 30 -8.10 -1.39 -2.88
N LEU A 31 -7.23 -2.41 -2.93
CA LEU A 31 -5.79 -2.26 -3.06
C LEU A 31 -5.40 -1.51 -4.34
N TYR A 32 -6.06 -1.83 -5.47
CA TYR A 32 -5.79 -1.16 -6.74
C TYR A 32 -6.13 0.33 -6.69
N ILE A 33 -7.30 0.69 -6.13
CA ILE A 33 -7.68 2.09 -5.94
C ILE A 33 -6.75 2.77 -4.94
N LEU A 34 -6.39 2.11 -3.83
CA LEU A 34 -5.54 2.64 -2.78
C LEU A 34 -4.17 3.04 -3.32
N ILE A 35 -3.47 2.12 -3.97
CA ILE A 35 -2.14 2.35 -4.51
C ILE A 35 -2.16 3.52 -5.52
N ASN A 36 -3.13 3.52 -6.44
CA ASN A 36 -3.25 4.59 -7.42
C ASN A 36 -3.73 5.93 -6.82
N SER A 37 -4.45 5.91 -5.69
CA SER A 37 -4.82 7.15 -4.98
C SER A 37 -3.63 7.82 -4.29
N ILE A 38 -2.64 7.02 -3.87
CA ILE A 38 -1.41 7.51 -3.22
C ILE A 38 -0.39 7.97 -4.27
N THR A 39 -0.22 7.23 -5.35
CA THR A 39 0.82 7.47 -6.36
C THR A 39 0.36 8.36 -7.52
N LYS A 40 -0.95 8.49 -7.72
CA LYS A 40 -1.61 9.23 -8.80
C LYS A 40 -2.89 9.88 -8.28
N ASP A 41 -3.73 10.41 -9.17
CA ASP A 41 -5.02 11.01 -8.82
C ASP A 41 -6.19 10.02 -8.73
N GLY A 42 -5.91 8.72 -8.51
CA GLY A 42 -6.91 7.66 -8.46
C GLY A 42 -6.98 6.83 -9.73
N VAL A 43 -8.12 6.16 -9.97
CA VAL A 43 -8.34 5.21 -11.07
C VAL A 43 -9.54 5.62 -11.90
N LEU A 44 -9.38 5.69 -13.22
CA LEU A 44 -10.49 5.90 -14.14
C LEU A 44 -11.53 4.77 -14.07
N SER A 45 -12.81 5.15 -14.11
CA SER A 45 -13.91 4.19 -14.08
C SER A 45 -13.89 3.21 -15.26
N SER A 46 -13.40 3.64 -16.45
CA SER A 46 -13.19 2.80 -17.63
C SER A 46 -12.12 1.74 -17.37
N ASP A 47 -11.00 2.12 -16.76
CA ASP A 47 -9.90 1.19 -16.47
C ASP A 47 -10.34 0.13 -15.45
N MET A 48 -11.12 0.54 -14.45
CA MET A 48 -11.75 -0.39 -13.51
C MET A 48 -12.65 -1.41 -14.21
N ASN A 49 -13.43 -0.99 -15.22
CA ASN A 49 -14.28 -1.88 -15.99
C ASN A 49 -13.46 -2.94 -16.71
N ASN A 50 -12.42 -2.51 -17.43
CA ASN A 50 -11.55 -3.38 -18.22
C ASN A 50 -10.78 -4.39 -17.34
N LEU A 51 -10.34 -3.96 -16.15
CA LEU A 51 -9.56 -4.80 -15.24
C LEU A 51 -10.39 -5.83 -14.46
N PHE A 52 -11.56 -5.40 -13.95
CA PHE A 52 -12.31 -6.23 -13.00
C PHE A 52 -13.54 -6.91 -13.61
N TRP A 53 -13.95 -6.51 -14.83
CA TRP A 53 -15.09 -7.07 -15.54
C TRP A 53 -14.86 -7.16 -17.07
N PRO A 54 -13.71 -7.70 -17.55
CA PRO A 54 -13.32 -7.63 -18.97
C PRO A 54 -14.33 -8.29 -19.93
N ASP A 55 -14.98 -9.39 -19.47
CA ASP A 55 -15.86 -10.22 -20.30
C ASP A 55 -17.36 -9.91 -20.11
N LYS A 56 -17.70 -8.76 -19.52
CA LYS A 56 -19.10 -8.43 -19.25
C LYS A 56 -19.60 -7.33 -20.18
N PRO A 57 -20.84 -7.43 -20.67
CA PRO A 57 -21.47 -6.35 -21.44
C PRO A 57 -21.65 -5.09 -20.57
N ASP A 58 -21.62 -3.92 -21.20
CA ASP A 58 -21.61 -2.61 -20.52
C ASP A 58 -22.81 -2.38 -19.60
N ASP A 59 -23.99 -2.84 -19.96
CA ASP A 59 -25.20 -2.78 -19.15
C ASP A 59 -25.06 -3.53 -17.83
N LYS A 60 -24.40 -4.70 -17.86
CA LYS A 60 -24.13 -5.51 -16.67
C LYS A 60 -22.98 -4.94 -15.84
N ILE A 61 -21.94 -4.41 -16.48
CA ILE A 61 -20.80 -3.79 -15.79
C ILE A 61 -21.28 -2.68 -14.85
N LYS A 62 -22.16 -1.81 -15.32
CA LYS A 62 -22.69 -0.69 -14.51
C LYS A 62 -23.29 -1.17 -13.20
N ASN A 63 -24.13 -2.20 -13.25
CA ASN A 63 -24.78 -2.74 -12.06
C ASN A 63 -23.78 -3.45 -11.12
N LEU A 64 -22.91 -4.31 -11.66
CA LEU A 64 -21.88 -5.03 -10.89
C LEU A 64 -20.93 -4.06 -10.20
N LYS A 65 -20.46 -3.03 -10.91
CA LYS A 65 -19.63 -1.98 -10.36
C LYS A 65 -20.31 -1.25 -9.21
N ASN A 66 -21.57 -0.79 -9.43
CA ASN A 66 -22.30 -0.09 -8.38
C ASN A 66 -22.47 -0.93 -7.11
N VAL A 67 -22.85 -2.19 -7.25
CA VAL A 67 -22.96 -3.13 -6.10
C VAL A 67 -21.62 -3.29 -5.41
N THR A 68 -20.56 -3.51 -6.16
CA THR A 68 -19.20 -3.70 -5.62
C THR A 68 -18.70 -2.45 -4.90
N MET A 69 -18.86 -1.26 -5.50
CA MET A 69 -18.43 0.00 -4.90
C MET A 69 -19.27 0.35 -3.65
N ASN A 70 -20.55 0.02 -3.63
CA ASN A 70 -21.38 0.20 -2.44
C ASN A 70 -20.96 -0.75 -1.31
N HIS A 71 -20.59 -1.99 -1.64
CA HIS A 71 -20.03 -2.91 -0.65
C HIS A 71 -18.71 -2.36 -0.10
N LEU A 72 -17.80 -1.92 -0.97
CA LEU A 72 -16.54 -1.31 -0.53
C LEU A 72 -16.77 -0.09 0.37
N ARG A 73 -17.69 0.80 0.02
CA ARG A 73 -18.02 1.95 0.88
C ARG A 73 -18.49 1.53 2.28
N LYS A 74 -19.35 0.52 2.36
CA LYS A 74 -19.81 0.00 3.66
C LYS A 74 -18.64 -0.56 4.49
N THR A 75 -17.76 -1.35 3.86
CA THR A 75 -16.56 -1.86 4.53
C THR A 75 -15.66 -0.72 5.04
N LEU A 76 -15.48 0.35 4.24
CA LEU A 76 -14.67 1.49 4.63
C LEU A 76 -15.31 2.34 5.75
N GLN A 77 -16.64 2.42 5.79
CA GLN A 77 -17.36 3.09 6.90
C GLN A 77 -17.09 2.41 8.24
N GLU A 78 -16.99 1.08 8.26
CA GLU A 78 -16.66 0.32 9.48
C GLU A 78 -15.20 0.49 9.93
N LEU A 79 -14.30 0.80 9.00
CA LEU A 79 -12.89 1.07 9.31
C LEU A 79 -12.67 2.47 9.87
N GLU A 80 -13.54 3.41 9.54
CA GLU A 80 -13.41 4.85 9.81
C GLU A 80 -12.12 5.48 9.22
N GLY A 81 -12.12 6.78 9.03
CA GLY A 81 -10.94 7.53 8.57
C GLY A 81 -10.49 7.29 7.12
N ILE A 82 -11.30 6.57 6.31
CA ILE A 82 -11.03 6.37 4.88
C ILE A 82 -12.35 6.40 4.09
N GLU A 83 -12.40 7.17 3.01
CA GLU A 83 -13.57 7.35 2.19
C GLU A 83 -13.29 7.08 0.71
N LEU A 84 -14.22 6.38 0.03
CA LEU A 84 -14.19 6.19 -1.42
C LEU A 84 -15.00 7.28 -2.12
N THR A 85 -14.33 8.18 -2.79
CA THR A 85 -14.91 9.23 -3.63
C THR A 85 -14.98 8.79 -5.10
N HIS A 86 -15.95 9.38 -5.84
CA HIS A 86 -16.04 9.23 -7.28
C HIS A 86 -16.32 10.60 -7.90
N GLN A 87 -15.32 11.20 -8.50
CA GLN A 87 -15.39 12.54 -9.07
C GLN A 87 -14.75 12.58 -10.45
N LYS A 88 -15.36 13.27 -11.41
CA LYS A 88 -14.86 13.43 -12.79
C LYS A 88 -14.47 12.09 -13.46
N GLY A 89 -15.17 11.00 -13.13
CA GLY A 89 -14.90 9.66 -13.67
C GLY A 89 -13.79 8.88 -12.96
N TYR A 90 -13.16 9.43 -11.91
CA TYR A 90 -12.13 8.78 -11.14
C TYR A 90 -12.66 8.27 -9.79
N PHE A 91 -12.26 7.05 -9.44
CA PHE A 91 -12.35 6.53 -8.07
C PHE A 91 -11.09 6.87 -7.32
N LYS A 92 -11.22 7.43 -6.11
CA LYS A 92 -10.11 7.80 -5.25
C LYS A 92 -10.44 7.50 -3.79
N LEU A 93 -9.47 6.99 -3.05
CA LEU A 93 -9.53 6.88 -1.60
C LEU A 93 -8.94 8.15 -0.97
N MET A 94 -9.69 8.71 -0.04
CA MET A 94 -9.28 9.86 0.76
C MET A 94 -9.08 9.39 2.20
N PHE A 95 -7.94 9.73 2.77
CA PHE A 95 -7.59 9.41 4.16
C PHE A 95 -7.77 10.63 5.04
N THR A 96 -8.29 10.42 6.25
CA THR A 96 -8.21 11.39 7.34
C THR A 96 -7.00 11.05 8.21
N ASP A 97 -6.61 11.97 9.11
CA ASP A 97 -5.49 11.76 10.04
C ASP A 97 -5.73 10.59 11.04
N GLU A 98 -6.96 10.10 11.12
CA GLU A 98 -7.33 8.98 11.98
C GLU A 98 -6.97 7.60 11.40
N CYS A 99 -6.74 7.49 10.09
CA CYS A 99 -6.43 6.23 9.43
C CYS A 99 -4.95 6.16 9.01
N TYR A 100 -4.16 5.39 9.75
CA TYR A 100 -2.79 5.09 9.37
C TYR A 100 -2.76 4.06 8.24
N CYS A 101 -1.95 4.31 7.20
CA CYS A 101 -1.66 3.37 6.13
C CYS A 101 -0.13 3.32 5.91
N ASP A 102 0.47 2.15 6.13
CA ASP A 102 1.91 1.96 6.03
C ASP A 102 2.46 2.29 4.62
N TYR A 103 1.73 1.95 3.55
CA TYR A 103 2.14 2.29 2.18
C TYR A 103 2.05 3.80 1.91
N GLN A 104 1.03 4.49 2.42
CA GLN A 104 0.95 5.95 2.31
C GLN A 104 2.13 6.61 3.03
N ARG A 105 2.45 6.12 4.23
CA ARG A 105 3.56 6.64 5.01
C ARG A 105 4.91 6.33 4.36
N PHE A 106 5.09 5.10 3.86
CA PHE A 106 6.26 4.71 3.07
C PHE A 106 6.45 5.64 1.87
N PHE A 107 5.40 5.88 1.09
CA PHE A 107 5.47 6.76 -0.08
C PHE A 107 5.83 8.21 0.31
N PHE A 108 5.23 8.73 1.38
CA PHE A 108 5.54 10.06 1.88
C PHE A 108 7.01 10.19 2.31
N LEU A 109 7.51 9.25 3.08
CA LEU A 109 8.90 9.24 3.56
C LEU A 109 9.89 9.14 2.39
N THR A 110 9.63 8.25 1.45
CA THR A 110 10.53 8.03 0.30
C THR A 110 10.50 9.18 -0.71
N ASP A 111 9.36 9.84 -0.91
CA ASP A 111 9.30 11.06 -1.72
C ASP A 111 9.99 12.23 -1.01
N GLY A 112 9.88 12.32 0.31
CA GLY A 112 10.58 13.30 1.15
C GLY A 112 12.10 13.20 1.02
N MET A 113 12.66 12.00 0.94
CA MET A 113 14.11 11.75 0.78
C MET A 113 14.70 12.40 -0.47
N LYS A 114 13.91 12.58 -1.52
CA LYS A 114 14.34 13.28 -2.75
C LYS A 114 14.64 14.77 -2.52
N ARG A 115 14.16 15.33 -1.41
CA ARG A 115 14.26 16.77 -1.09
C ARG A 115 15.24 17.03 0.05
N ALA A 116 15.29 16.16 1.06
CA ALA A 116 16.16 16.28 2.24
C ALA A 116 16.39 14.90 2.89
N PRO A 117 17.51 14.71 3.61
CA PRO A 117 17.69 13.52 4.46
C PRO A 117 16.56 13.38 5.48
N LEU A 118 16.12 12.16 5.73
CA LEU A 118 15.13 11.87 6.76
C LEU A 118 15.66 12.17 8.16
N SER A 119 14.79 12.59 9.07
CA SER A 119 15.07 12.62 10.48
C SER A 119 15.37 11.22 11.04
N GLU A 120 15.95 11.11 12.22
CA GLU A 120 16.17 9.80 12.86
C GLU A 120 14.85 9.07 13.12
N ASN A 121 13.81 9.79 13.55
CA ASN A 121 12.48 9.21 13.77
C ASN A 121 11.85 8.70 12.47
N ASP A 122 11.90 9.48 11.39
CA ASP A 122 11.37 9.07 10.08
C ASP A 122 12.16 7.87 9.51
N THR A 123 13.47 7.84 9.70
CA THR A 123 14.31 6.69 9.31
C THR A 123 13.91 5.44 10.08
N MET A 124 13.68 5.58 11.39
CA MET A 124 13.27 4.45 12.23
C MET A 124 11.86 3.96 11.85
N GLU A 125 10.93 4.86 11.56
CA GLU A 125 9.60 4.52 11.09
C GLU A 125 9.65 3.77 9.75
N LEU A 126 10.43 4.26 8.79
CA LEU A 126 10.63 3.59 7.51
C LEU A 126 11.18 2.16 7.69
N HIS A 127 12.18 1.99 8.54
CA HIS A 127 12.71 0.66 8.85
C HIS A 127 11.67 -0.25 9.52
N ASN A 128 10.81 0.28 10.38
CA ASN A 128 9.74 -0.49 11.02
C ASN A 128 8.68 -0.94 9.99
N ILE A 129 8.34 -0.10 9.00
CA ILE A 129 7.47 -0.49 7.90
C ILE A 129 8.10 -1.62 7.09
N LEU A 130 9.36 -1.45 6.67
CA LEU A 130 10.06 -2.44 5.84
C LEU A 130 10.35 -3.76 6.57
N ALA A 131 10.51 -3.73 7.89
CA ALA A 131 10.70 -4.92 8.73
C ALA A 131 9.44 -5.82 8.79
N GLN A 132 8.27 -5.35 8.36
CA GLN A 132 7.06 -6.16 8.27
C GLN A 132 7.11 -7.17 7.11
N GLY A 133 7.99 -6.96 6.12
CA GLY A 133 8.21 -7.85 4.98
C GLY A 133 7.93 -7.19 3.63
N LYS A 134 7.86 -8.01 2.57
CA LYS A 134 7.63 -7.53 1.21
C LYS A 134 6.28 -6.83 1.06
N PHE A 135 6.24 -5.82 0.20
CA PHE A 135 5.00 -5.15 -0.18
C PHE A 135 4.03 -6.12 -0.87
N LEU A 136 2.78 -6.17 -0.41
CA LEU A 136 1.72 -7.07 -0.90
C LEU A 136 2.14 -8.55 -0.93
N ASN A 137 2.92 -9.01 0.04
CA ASN A 137 3.52 -10.35 0.06
C ASN A 137 2.49 -11.49 -0.09
N THR A 138 1.28 -11.32 0.44
CA THR A 138 0.21 -12.34 0.40
C THR A 138 -0.79 -12.16 -0.74
N ILE A 139 -0.53 -11.25 -1.67
CA ILE A 139 -1.40 -10.97 -2.82
C ILE A 139 -0.75 -11.59 -4.06
N GLU A 140 -1.33 -12.66 -4.61
CA GLU A 140 -0.73 -13.44 -5.72
C GLU A 140 -1.13 -12.95 -7.12
N GLU A 141 -2.15 -12.10 -7.22
CA GLU A 141 -2.68 -11.63 -8.50
C GLU A 141 -1.66 -10.82 -9.30
N SER A 142 -1.44 -11.21 -10.55
CA SER A 142 -0.48 -10.59 -11.47
C SER A 142 -0.75 -9.10 -11.73
N LEU A 143 -1.98 -8.65 -11.51
CA LEU A 143 -2.36 -7.23 -11.54
C LEU A 143 -1.45 -6.36 -10.65
N PHE A 144 -0.91 -6.94 -9.57
CA PHE A 144 -0.08 -6.23 -8.60
C PHE A 144 1.43 -6.41 -8.80
N ASP A 145 1.86 -7.26 -9.74
CA ASP A 145 3.29 -7.60 -9.91
C ASP A 145 4.15 -6.37 -10.23
N TYR A 146 3.63 -5.47 -11.06
CA TYR A 146 4.32 -4.22 -11.35
C TYR A 146 4.57 -3.38 -10.09
N PHE A 147 3.56 -3.23 -9.23
CA PHE A 147 3.69 -2.47 -7.99
C PHE A 147 4.63 -3.14 -6.98
N LYS A 148 4.59 -4.47 -6.88
CA LYS A 148 5.50 -5.26 -6.05
C LYS A 148 6.94 -5.08 -6.49
N GLN A 149 7.22 -5.24 -7.79
CA GLN A 149 8.55 -5.05 -8.35
C GLN A 149 9.10 -3.64 -8.12
N GLN A 150 8.27 -2.63 -8.33
CA GLN A 150 8.65 -1.23 -8.09
C GLN A 150 9.02 -1.00 -6.62
N ALA A 151 8.19 -1.47 -5.69
CA ALA A 151 8.44 -1.33 -4.26
C ALA A 151 9.68 -2.13 -3.82
N GLU A 152 9.85 -3.36 -4.30
CA GLU A 152 10.99 -4.22 -3.97
C GLU A 152 12.31 -3.62 -4.50
N SER A 153 12.38 -3.27 -5.79
CA SER A 153 13.58 -2.67 -6.39
C SER A 153 13.99 -1.37 -5.69
N PHE A 154 13.00 -0.52 -5.37
CA PHE A 154 13.27 0.71 -4.63
C PHE A 154 13.80 0.42 -3.22
N THR A 155 13.17 -0.51 -2.51
CA THR A 155 13.55 -0.88 -1.14
C THR A 155 14.95 -1.47 -1.07
N VAL A 156 15.29 -2.39 -1.98
CA VAL A 156 16.64 -3.00 -2.08
C VAL A 156 17.69 -1.92 -2.32
N SER A 157 17.45 -1.02 -3.27
CA SER A 157 18.38 0.08 -3.56
C SER A 157 18.58 0.99 -2.34
N LEU A 158 17.48 1.39 -1.69
CA LEU A 158 17.50 2.26 -0.51
C LEU A 158 18.28 1.64 0.65
N LEU A 159 17.94 0.39 1.00
CA LEU A 159 18.59 -0.29 2.12
C LEU A 159 20.07 -0.54 1.86
N SER A 160 20.45 -0.88 0.62
CA SER A 160 21.86 -1.06 0.22
C SER A 160 22.67 0.23 0.40
N GLU A 161 22.11 1.38 -0.01
CA GLU A 161 22.75 2.69 0.18
C GLU A 161 22.91 3.04 1.67
N GLN A 162 21.87 2.79 2.46
CA GLN A 162 21.89 3.03 3.91
C GLN A 162 22.91 2.11 4.62
N ILE A 163 23.00 0.84 4.26
CA ILE A 163 24.01 -0.12 4.79
C ILE A 163 25.40 0.46 4.57
N HIS A 164 25.70 0.89 3.34
CA HIS A 164 27.02 1.45 3.02
C HIS A 164 27.34 2.72 3.83
N THR A 165 26.35 3.62 3.95
CA THR A 165 26.49 4.87 4.71
C THR A 165 26.70 4.62 6.21
N PHE A 166 25.89 3.75 6.81
CA PHE A 166 25.97 3.46 8.24
C PHE A 166 27.23 2.69 8.61
N TYR A 167 27.64 1.75 7.76
CA TYR A 167 28.90 1.02 7.95
C TYR A 167 30.11 1.98 7.93
N LYS A 168 30.20 2.86 6.95
CA LYS A 168 31.27 3.88 6.87
C LYS A 168 31.33 4.79 8.11
N ASN A 169 30.17 5.08 8.70
CA ASN A 169 30.05 5.94 9.87
C ASN A 169 30.20 5.16 11.19
N GLY A 170 30.58 3.88 11.18
CA GLY A 170 30.77 3.04 12.36
C GLY A 170 29.47 2.71 13.12
N ARG A 171 28.29 2.91 12.52
CA ARG A 171 26.99 2.58 13.11
C ARG A 171 26.64 1.09 12.95
N ASN A 172 27.48 0.21 13.50
CA ASN A 172 27.42 -1.24 13.28
C ASN A 172 26.06 -1.87 13.64
N SER A 173 25.47 -1.49 14.78
CA SER A 173 24.15 -2.05 15.18
C SER A 173 23.03 -1.67 14.21
N ALA A 174 23.01 -0.44 13.71
CA ALA A 174 22.06 -0.01 12.70
C ALA A 174 22.29 -0.73 11.38
N THR A 175 23.55 -0.92 10.98
CA THR A 175 23.93 -1.69 9.78
C THR A 175 23.40 -3.12 9.85
N ILE A 176 23.62 -3.83 10.95
CA ILE A 176 23.12 -5.21 11.16
C ILE A 176 21.60 -5.25 11.05
N ARG A 177 20.90 -4.31 11.69
CA ARG A 177 19.43 -4.23 11.62
C ARG A 177 18.95 -4.10 10.18
N ILE A 178 19.56 -3.21 9.38
CA ILE A 178 19.17 -2.99 7.98
C ILE A 178 19.48 -4.22 7.12
N CYS A 179 20.62 -4.86 7.34
CA CYS A 179 20.95 -6.13 6.67
C CYS A 179 19.88 -7.19 6.91
N ASN A 180 19.40 -7.35 8.15
CA ASN A 180 18.34 -8.29 8.46
C ASN A 180 17.02 -7.98 7.74
N ILE A 181 16.66 -6.69 7.62
CA ILE A 181 15.49 -6.26 6.85
C ILE A 181 15.68 -6.60 5.36
N LEU A 182 16.86 -6.28 4.81
CA LEU A 182 17.18 -6.55 3.41
C LEU A 182 17.10 -8.05 3.11
N PHE A 183 17.68 -8.92 3.92
CA PHE A 183 17.61 -10.38 3.74
C PHE A 183 16.19 -10.93 3.82
N ALA A 184 15.32 -10.32 4.61
CA ALA A 184 13.91 -10.73 4.65
C ALA A 184 13.14 -10.34 3.38
N ILE A 185 13.57 -9.28 2.68
CA ILE A 185 12.94 -8.78 1.44
C ILE A 185 13.57 -9.45 0.21
N ASP A 186 14.88 -9.59 0.16
CA ASP A 186 15.62 -10.18 -0.96
C ASP A 186 16.62 -11.21 -0.41
N PRO A 187 16.15 -12.43 -0.11
CA PRO A 187 17.05 -13.53 0.26
C PRO A 187 17.82 -13.96 -0.99
N LEU A 188 19.10 -13.74 -1.01
CA LEU A 188 20.07 -14.15 -2.06
C LEU A 188 19.94 -15.62 -2.48
#